data_5520392ed8c5976410e733221914d323
#
_entry.id   5520392ed8c5976410e733221914d323
#
_cell.length_a   1.000
_cell.length_b   1.000
_cell.length_c   1.000
_cell.angle_alpha   90.00
_cell.angle_beta   90.00
_cell.angle_gamma   90.00
#
_symmetry.space_group_name_H-M   'P 1'
#
loop_
_entity.id
_entity.type
_entity.pdbx_description
1 polymer ?
#
loop_
_entity_poly.entity_id
_entity_poly.type
_entity_poly.pdbx_seq_one_letter_code
_entity_poly.pdbx_strand_id
1 'polypeptide(L)'
;MVVGKIIEHDPEEGTYQLPQEHAAFLTRAASPDNIAAFAQYIPLLGSVEDGIVESFKRGGGVPYSAFPRFHEVMAEDSGQTVVSVLTDYILPLVPGLTRRLEEGIDVMDVGCGSGRALNHMARSFPNSRFVGYDFSEEAIARAREEAAEHDASNVHFEVKDAAALGEKERYDLITTFDAIHDQARPAAVLRSIAAALREDGVYLMQDIAGSSHLHDNMNHPLGTFMYTVSTMHCMTVSLAQGGEGLGTMWGEEKAEEMVKEAGFGQVEIKHLPHDFQNSYYIVMKG
;
A
#
# COMPACT_ATOMS: atom_id res chain seq x y z
N MET A 1 -9.30 12.61 -26.36
CA MET A 1 -10.20 11.56 -25.83
C MET A 1 -11.24 11.12 -26.87
N VAL A 2 -11.90 12.03 -27.63
CA VAL A 2 -12.88 11.64 -28.69
C VAL A 2 -12.24 10.79 -29.77
N VAL A 3 -11.11 11.22 -30.35
CA VAL A 3 -10.38 10.47 -31.38
C VAL A 3 -9.93 9.07 -30.88
N GLY A 4 -9.65 8.96 -29.58
CA GLY A 4 -9.34 7.69 -28.92
C GLY A 4 -10.57 6.88 -28.51
N LYS A 5 -11.78 7.32 -28.88
CA LYS A 5 -13.05 6.67 -28.57
C LYS A 5 -13.29 6.41 -27.07
N ILE A 6 -12.71 7.26 -26.22
CA ILE A 6 -12.92 7.19 -24.76
C ILE A 6 -14.19 7.95 -24.38
N ILE A 7 -14.43 9.10 -25.01
CA ILE A 7 -15.66 9.89 -24.87
C ILE A 7 -16.31 10.10 -26.23
N GLU A 8 -17.61 10.29 -26.23
CA GLU A 8 -18.41 10.64 -27.40
C GLU A 8 -18.52 12.15 -27.54
N HIS A 9 -18.76 12.62 -28.77
CA HIS A 9 -19.00 14.01 -29.09
C HIS A 9 -20.24 14.12 -29.96
N ASP A 10 -21.18 14.95 -29.53
CA ASP A 10 -22.32 15.36 -30.34
C ASP A 10 -21.97 16.67 -31.06
N PRO A 11 -21.80 16.65 -32.39
CA PRO A 11 -21.43 17.84 -33.15
C PRO A 11 -22.58 18.84 -33.33
N GLU A 12 -23.84 18.41 -33.15
CA GLU A 12 -25.01 19.27 -33.29
C GLU A 12 -25.21 20.10 -32.00
N GLU A 13 -25.13 19.46 -30.86
CA GLU A 13 -25.28 20.10 -29.55
C GLU A 13 -23.95 20.65 -28.99
N GLY A 14 -22.81 20.29 -29.59
CA GLY A 14 -21.48 20.67 -29.12
C GLY A 14 -21.11 20.07 -27.73
N THR A 15 -21.74 18.98 -27.36
CA THR A 15 -21.56 18.36 -26.05
C THR A 15 -20.63 17.14 -26.10
N TYR A 16 -20.14 16.74 -24.92
CA TYR A 16 -19.29 15.57 -24.75
C TYR A 16 -19.92 14.68 -23.68
N GLN A 17 -19.88 13.37 -23.93
CA GLN A 17 -20.38 12.36 -23.00
C GLN A 17 -19.33 11.27 -22.76
N LEU A 18 -19.17 10.87 -21.51
CA LEU A 18 -18.46 9.64 -21.15
C LEU A 18 -19.49 8.51 -21.09
N PRO A 19 -19.44 7.50 -21.98
CA PRO A 19 -20.34 6.35 -21.93
C PRO A 19 -20.30 5.66 -20.56
N GLN A 20 -21.44 5.13 -20.13
CA GLN A 20 -21.57 4.52 -18.79
C GLN A 20 -20.61 3.34 -18.60
N GLU A 21 -20.42 2.53 -19.62
CA GLU A 21 -19.46 1.43 -19.64
C GLU A 21 -18.00 1.88 -19.50
N HIS A 22 -17.65 3.06 -20.01
CA HIS A 22 -16.32 3.66 -19.79
C HIS A 22 -16.22 4.33 -18.41
N ALA A 23 -17.30 4.96 -17.96
CA ALA A 23 -17.33 5.59 -16.62
C ALA A 23 -17.11 4.58 -15.50
N ALA A 24 -17.56 3.32 -15.71
CA ALA A 24 -17.36 2.21 -14.77
C ALA A 24 -15.88 1.84 -14.54
N PHE A 25 -14.94 2.35 -15.36
CA PHE A 25 -13.51 2.06 -15.24
C PHE A 25 -12.60 3.30 -15.27
N LEU A 26 -13.15 4.49 -15.51
CA LEU A 26 -12.35 5.68 -15.76
C LEU A 26 -12.68 6.85 -14.83
N THR A 27 -13.52 6.62 -13.83
CA THR A 27 -13.89 7.67 -12.86
C THR A 27 -13.55 7.25 -11.42
N ARG A 28 -13.34 8.24 -10.53
CA ARG A 28 -13.13 7.96 -9.11
C ARG A 28 -14.33 7.24 -8.45
N ALA A 29 -15.52 7.46 -8.98
CA ALA A 29 -16.72 6.77 -8.50
C ALA A 29 -16.74 5.27 -8.85
N ALA A 30 -15.87 4.82 -9.75
CA ALA A 30 -15.72 3.42 -10.14
C ALA A 30 -14.78 2.62 -9.21
N SER A 31 -14.25 3.23 -8.14
CA SER A 31 -13.40 2.48 -7.18
C SER A 31 -14.09 1.18 -6.72
N PRO A 32 -13.35 0.07 -6.63
CA PRO A 32 -11.90 -0.08 -6.89
C PRO A 32 -11.51 -0.25 -8.36
N ASP A 33 -12.45 -0.29 -9.30
CA ASP A 33 -12.23 -0.65 -10.71
C ASP A 33 -11.66 0.49 -11.57
N ASN A 34 -11.30 1.64 -10.99
CA ASN A 34 -10.83 2.81 -11.72
C ASN A 34 -9.40 2.64 -12.25
N ILE A 35 -9.25 2.10 -13.45
CA ILE A 35 -7.94 1.92 -14.10
C ILE A 35 -7.27 3.24 -14.53
N ALA A 36 -7.99 4.36 -14.56
CA ALA A 36 -7.40 5.66 -14.92
C ALA A 36 -6.37 6.14 -13.89
N ALA A 37 -6.45 5.66 -12.63
CA ALA A 37 -5.47 5.94 -11.59
C ALA A 37 -4.06 5.51 -12.02
N PHE A 38 -3.92 4.36 -12.69
CA PHE A 38 -2.64 3.84 -13.16
C PHE A 38 -1.97 4.73 -14.24
N ALA A 39 -2.73 5.54 -14.97
CA ALA A 39 -2.14 6.46 -15.94
C ALA A 39 -1.21 7.51 -15.30
N GLN A 40 -1.35 7.77 -14.01
CA GLN A 40 -0.48 8.68 -13.27
C GLN A 40 0.95 8.14 -13.08
N TYR A 41 1.13 6.82 -13.13
CA TYR A 41 2.46 6.21 -13.09
C TYR A 41 3.32 6.56 -14.31
N ILE A 42 2.70 6.83 -15.48
CA ILE A 42 3.46 7.16 -16.70
C ILE A 42 4.37 8.39 -16.50
N PRO A 43 3.85 9.57 -16.14
CA PRO A 43 4.71 10.73 -15.89
C PRO A 43 5.55 10.59 -14.62
N LEU A 44 5.05 9.88 -13.60
CA LEU A 44 5.77 9.65 -12.35
C LEU A 44 7.07 8.85 -12.60
N LEU A 45 6.97 7.69 -13.22
CA LEU A 45 8.11 6.83 -13.53
C LEU A 45 9.00 7.43 -14.63
N GLY A 46 8.41 8.06 -15.65
CA GLY A 46 9.15 8.73 -16.70
C GLY A 46 10.05 9.86 -16.19
N SER A 47 9.71 10.49 -15.07
CA SER A 47 10.51 11.59 -14.49
C SER A 47 11.87 11.14 -13.94
N VAL A 48 12.06 9.86 -13.70
CA VAL A 48 13.28 9.29 -13.08
C VAL A 48 14.09 8.40 -14.02
N GLU A 49 13.69 8.26 -15.29
CA GLU A 49 14.31 7.37 -16.27
C GLU A 49 15.86 7.52 -16.31
N ASP A 50 16.38 8.75 -16.42
CA ASP A 50 17.82 9.00 -16.44
C ASP A 50 18.52 8.49 -15.16
N GLY A 51 17.89 8.68 -13.99
CA GLY A 51 18.39 8.19 -12.71
C GLY A 51 18.45 6.66 -12.65
N ILE A 52 17.44 5.99 -13.20
CA ILE A 52 17.41 4.54 -13.32
C ILE A 52 18.52 4.03 -14.23
N VAL A 53 18.71 4.65 -15.40
CA VAL A 53 19.79 4.30 -16.34
C VAL A 53 21.16 4.44 -15.67
N GLU A 54 21.40 5.50 -14.90
CA GLU A 54 22.65 5.69 -14.17
C GLU A 54 22.83 4.66 -13.04
N SER A 55 21.75 4.28 -12.35
CA SER A 55 21.78 3.23 -11.31
C SER A 55 22.17 1.86 -11.90
N PHE A 56 21.69 1.53 -13.09
CA PHE A 56 22.12 0.31 -13.80
C PHE A 56 23.61 0.31 -14.16
N LYS A 57 24.19 1.48 -14.43
CA LYS A 57 25.62 1.61 -14.79
C LYS A 57 26.55 1.61 -13.58
N ARG A 58 26.12 2.19 -12.46
CA ARG A 58 27.00 2.53 -11.32
C ARG A 58 26.61 1.86 -10.02
N GLY A 59 25.46 1.18 -9.97
CA GLY A 59 24.85 0.72 -8.73
C GLY A 59 24.14 1.84 -7.98
N GLY A 60 23.56 1.50 -6.83
CA GLY A 60 22.71 2.40 -6.03
C GLY A 60 21.27 2.42 -6.54
N GLY A 61 20.57 3.51 -6.28
CA GLY A 61 19.17 3.69 -6.66
C GLY A 61 18.76 5.15 -6.74
N VAL A 62 17.49 5.40 -7.01
CA VAL A 62 16.88 6.72 -7.09
C VAL A 62 16.08 6.99 -5.81
N PRO A 63 16.36 8.07 -5.06
CA PRO A 63 15.67 8.33 -3.78
C PRO A 63 14.24 8.81 -4.00
N TYR A 64 13.37 8.63 -2.99
CA TYR A 64 11.98 9.11 -3.00
C TYR A 64 11.82 10.58 -3.40
N SER A 65 12.76 11.44 -2.96
CA SER A 65 12.72 12.88 -3.27
C SER A 65 12.88 13.21 -4.75
N ALA A 66 13.28 12.26 -5.58
CA ALA A 66 13.38 12.44 -7.03
C ALA A 66 12.05 12.22 -7.75
N PHE A 67 11.05 11.66 -7.09
CA PHE A 67 9.74 11.37 -7.66
C PHE A 67 8.75 12.52 -7.38
N PRO A 68 8.42 13.37 -8.37
CA PRO A 68 7.47 14.45 -8.16
C PRO A 68 6.06 13.88 -7.93
N ARG A 69 5.30 14.49 -7.01
CA ARG A 69 3.92 14.09 -6.71
C ARG A 69 3.76 12.64 -6.22
N PHE A 70 4.83 12.00 -5.75
CA PHE A 70 4.78 10.60 -5.33
C PHE A 70 3.68 10.34 -4.31
N HIS A 71 3.68 11.07 -3.20
CA HIS A 71 2.68 10.88 -2.13
C HIS A 71 1.25 11.18 -2.58
N GLU A 72 1.06 12.09 -3.54
CA GLU A 72 -0.26 12.38 -4.11
C GLU A 72 -0.77 11.20 -4.95
N VAL A 73 0.09 10.65 -5.82
CA VAL A 73 -0.26 9.50 -6.67
C VAL A 73 -0.53 8.26 -5.82
N MET A 74 0.33 7.96 -4.85
CA MET A 74 0.14 6.83 -3.93
C MET A 74 -1.11 6.98 -3.07
N ALA A 75 -1.41 8.19 -2.59
CA ALA A 75 -2.63 8.44 -1.84
C ALA A 75 -3.90 8.24 -2.70
N GLU A 76 -3.87 8.59 -3.99
CA GLU A 76 -4.97 8.31 -4.91
C GLU A 76 -5.10 6.81 -5.16
N ASP A 77 -4.00 6.12 -5.43
CA ASP A 77 -3.96 4.68 -5.68
C ASP A 77 -4.47 3.89 -4.46
N SER A 78 -3.90 4.12 -3.29
CA SER A 78 -4.35 3.52 -2.03
C SER A 78 -5.81 3.86 -1.70
N GLY A 79 -6.27 5.08 -2.02
CA GLY A 79 -7.67 5.46 -1.87
C GLY A 79 -8.61 4.60 -2.72
N GLN A 80 -8.17 4.18 -3.90
CA GLN A 80 -8.93 3.36 -4.83
C GLN A 80 -8.85 1.86 -4.50
N THR A 81 -7.66 1.37 -4.18
CA THR A 81 -7.38 -0.08 -4.04
C THR A 81 -7.57 -0.58 -2.61
N VAL A 82 -7.28 0.25 -1.60
CA VAL A 82 -7.35 -0.13 -0.19
C VAL A 82 -8.55 0.50 0.50
N VAL A 83 -8.61 1.84 0.56
CA VAL A 83 -9.60 2.54 1.41
C VAL A 83 -11.03 2.25 1.00
N SER A 84 -11.31 2.19 -0.30
CA SER A 84 -12.66 1.94 -0.84
C SER A 84 -13.23 0.56 -0.47
N VAL A 85 -12.39 -0.40 -0.14
CA VAL A 85 -12.76 -1.80 0.15
C VAL A 85 -12.36 -2.24 1.57
N LEU A 86 -11.73 -1.36 2.33
CA LEU A 86 -11.12 -1.69 3.63
C LEU A 86 -12.11 -2.30 4.61
N THR A 87 -13.23 -1.62 4.85
CA THR A 87 -14.22 -2.04 5.85
C THR A 87 -15.03 -3.25 5.40
N ASP A 88 -15.37 -3.32 4.11
CA ASP A 88 -16.30 -4.31 3.59
C ASP A 88 -15.62 -5.62 3.17
N TYR A 89 -14.33 -5.57 2.81
CA TYR A 89 -13.62 -6.73 2.26
C TYR A 89 -12.30 -7.06 2.97
N ILE A 90 -11.47 -6.06 3.30
CA ILE A 90 -10.12 -6.33 3.85
C ILE A 90 -10.20 -6.69 5.34
N LEU A 91 -10.80 -5.84 6.17
CA LEU A 91 -10.91 -6.12 7.62
C LEU A 91 -11.66 -7.43 7.93
N PRO A 92 -12.74 -7.81 7.19
CA PRO A 92 -13.43 -9.07 7.39
C PRO A 92 -12.62 -10.34 7.05
N LEU A 93 -11.46 -10.21 6.37
CA LEU A 93 -10.54 -11.34 6.17
C LEU A 93 -10.06 -11.93 7.50
N VAL A 94 -10.02 -11.10 8.55
CA VAL A 94 -9.72 -11.54 9.93
C VAL A 94 -11.03 -11.75 10.69
N PRO A 95 -11.40 -13.00 11.02
CA PRO A 95 -12.66 -13.28 11.70
C PRO A 95 -12.80 -12.52 13.02
N GLY A 96 -13.91 -11.80 13.17
CA GLY A 96 -14.25 -11.04 14.39
C GLY A 96 -13.47 -9.72 14.57
N LEU A 97 -12.61 -9.33 13.63
CA LEU A 97 -11.82 -8.10 13.75
C LEU A 97 -12.70 -6.84 13.79
N THR A 98 -13.70 -6.75 12.92
CA THR A 98 -14.62 -5.60 12.88
C THR A 98 -15.27 -5.38 14.24
N ARG A 99 -15.76 -6.44 14.88
CA ARG A 99 -16.33 -6.37 16.23
C ARG A 99 -15.30 -5.92 17.27
N ARG A 100 -14.06 -6.44 17.23
CA ARG A 100 -12.99 -6.00 18.13
C ARG A 100 -12.70 -4.52 17.97
N LEU A 101 -12.68 -4.02 16.73
CA LEU A 101 -12.50 -2.59 16.41
C LEU A 101 -13.66 -1.73 16.96
N GLU A 102 -14.89 -2.22 16.88
CA GLU A 102 -16.07 -1.55 17.46
C GLU A 102 -16.01 -1.52 19.00
N GLU A 103 -15.56 -2.60 19.63
CA GLU A 103 -15.39 -2.72 21.09
C GLU A 103 -14.21 -1.86 21.61
N GLY A 104 -13.18 -1.63 20.80
CA GLY A 104 -12.03 -0.78 21.09
C GLY A 104 -10.73 -1.57 21.29
N ILE A 105 -9.81 -1.40 20.35
CA ILE A 105 -8.47 -2.01 20.36
C ILE A 105 -7.38 -0.98 20.01
N ASP A 106 -6.12 -1.35 20.25
CA ASP A 106 -4.95 -0.58 19.83
C ASP A 106 -4.48 -1.06 18.45
N VAL A 107 -4.41 -0.12 17.50
CA VAL A 107 -4.05 -0.38 16.10
C VAL A 107 -2.83 0.42 15.70
N MET A 108 -1.89 -0.20 14.98
CA MET A 108 -0.75 0.45 14.36
C MET A 108 -0.75 0.19 12.86
N ASP A 109 -0.47 1.23 12.07
CA ASP A 109 -0.21 1.12 10.63
C ASP A 109 1.23 1.52 10.34
N VAL A 110 1.99 0.64 9.70
CA VAL A 110 3.42 0.83 9.44
C VAL A 110 3.65 1.09 7.96
N GLY A 111 4.32 2.20 7.65
CA GLY A 111 4.38 2.72 6.29
C GLY A 111 3.03 3.33 5.89
N CYS A 112 2.41 4.08 6.81
CA CYS A 112 1.04 4.58 6.65
C CYS A 112 0.89 5.64 5.55
N GLY A 113 1.99 6.14 4.97
CA GLY A 113 1.96 7.18 3.96
C GLY A 113 1.17 8.41 4.41
N SER A 114 0.24 8.86 3.58
CA SER A 114 -0.67 9.98 3.88
C SER A 114 -1.81 9.61 4.85
N GLY A 115 -1.77 8.45 5.49
CA GLY A 115 -2.66 8.04 6.57
C GLY A 115 -4.11 7.75 6.18
N ARG A 116 -4.45 7.64 4.90
CA ARG A 116 -5.84 7.51 4.44
C ARG A 116 -6.58 6.29 5.00
N ALA A 117 -5.94 5.13 4.99
CA ALA A 117 -6.54 3.91 5.55
C ALA A 117 -6.78 4.07 7.05
N LEU A 118 -5.81 4.60 7.78
CA LEU A 118 -5.90 4.78 9.21
C LEU A 118 -6.91 5.86 9.61
N ASN A 119 -6.96 6.98 8.88
CA ASN A 119 -7.99 8.02 9.07
C ASN A 119 -9.40 7.48 8.80
N HIS A 120 -9.55 6.64 7.77
CA HIS A 120 -10.82 5.96 7.50
C HIS A 120 -11.23 5.03 8.66
N MET A 121 -10.31 4.20 9.16
CA MET A 121 -10.57 3.33 10.30
C MET A 121 -10.89 4.13 11.58
N ALA A 122 -10.18 5.22 11.84
CA ALA A 122 -10.40 6.04 13.03
C ALA A 122 -11.81 6.64 13.06
N ARG A 123 -12.33 7.07 11.92
CA ARG A 123 -13.72 7.56 11.78
C ARG A 123 -14.75 6.44 11.94
N SER A 124 -14.45 5.26 11.38
CA SER A 124 -15.35 4.11 11.41
C SER A 124 -15.43 3.44 12.78
N PHE A 125 -14.36 3.52 13.59
CA PHE A 125 -14.21 2.81 14.85
C PHE A 125 -13.77 3.75 15.99
N PRO A 126 -14.65 4.62 16.49
CA PRO A 126 -14.31 5.68 17.45
C PRO A 126 -13.84 5.16 18.82
N ASN A 127 -14.11 3.91 19.16
CA ASN A 127 -13.67 3.31 20.42
C ASN A 127 -12.23 2.77 20.35
N SER A 128 -11.69 2.55 19.16
CA SER A 128 -10.32 2.08 18.95
C SER A 128 -9.33 3.24 18.89
N ARG A 129 -8.07 2.96 19.15
CA ARG A 129 -6.96 3.92 19.12
C ARG A 129 -6.01 3.56 17.99
N PHE A 130 -5.61 4.55 17.21
CA PHE A 130 -4.84 4.35 15.99
C PHE A 130 -3.52 5.14 16.02
N VAL A 131 -2.44 4.49 15.61
CA VAL A 131 -1.13 5.12 15.46
C VAL A 131 -0.57 4.78 14.08
N GLY A 132 -0.16 5.79 13.31
CA GLY A 132 0.49 5.63 12.01
C GLY A 132 1.95 6.04 12.06
N TYR A 133 2.81 5.20 11.52
CA TYR A 133 4.25 5.47 11.38
C TYR A 133 4.66 5.47 9.90
N ASP A 134 5.38 6.52 9.52
CA ASP A 134 6.05 6.62 8.23
C ASP A 134 7.35 7.40 8.40
N PHE A 135 8.34 7.18 7.56
CA PHE A 135 9.60 7.93 7.62
C PHE A 135 9.52 9.29 6.89
N SER A 136 8.49 9.51 6.06
CA SER A 136 8.27 10.73 5.29
C SER A 136 7.58 11.82 6.11
N GLU A 137 8.29 12.91 6.38
CA GLU A 137 7.71 14.09 7.03
C GLU A 137 6.54 14.68 6.23
N GLU A 138 6.63 14.69 4.89
CA GLU A 138 5.58 15.19 4.00
C GLU A 138 4.32 14.33 4.10
N ALA A 139 4.46 13.02 4.06
CA ALA A 139 3.34 12.08 4.18
C ALA A 139 2.65 12.23 5.54
N ILE A 140 3.40 12.25 6.62
CA ILE A 140 2.87 12.43 7.99
C ILE A 140 2.20 13.80 8.18
N ALA A 141 2.73 14.87 7.57
CA ALA A 141 2.07 16.17 7.63
C ALA A 141 0.67 16.11 6.99
N ARG A 142 0.53 15.51 5.82
CA ARG A 142 -0.75 15.29 5.13
C ARG A 142 -1.70 14.42 5.94
N ALA A 143 -1.19 13.35 6.56
CA ALA A 143 -2.00 12.46 7.39
C ALA A 143 -2.61 13.20 8.59
N ARG A 144 -1.85 14.09 9.22
CA ARG A 144 -2.31 14.93 10.33
C ARG A 144 -3.32 16.00 9.88
N GLU A 145 -3.11 16.60 8.70
CA GLU A 145 -4.05 17.55 8.11
C GLU A 145 -5.42 16.88 7.87
N GLU A 146 -5.45 15.71 7.24
CA GLU A 146 -6.68 14.96 7.01
C GLU A 146 -7.36 14.53 8.32
N ALA A 147 -6.60 14.10 9.33
CA ALA A 147 -7.15 13.79 10.65
C ALA A 147 -7.83 15.02 11.29
N ALA A 148 -7.20 16.20 11.20
CA ALA A 148 -7.73 17.44 11.73
C ALA A 148 -8.99 17.92 10.99
N GLU A 149 -9.05 17.75 9.66
CA GLU A 149 -10.24 18.11 8.85
C GLU A 149 -11.48 17.31 9.25
N HIS A 150 -11.30 16.13 9.85
CA HIS A 150 -12.36 15.24 10.28
C HIS A 150 -12.55 15.15 11.80
N ASP A 151 -11.90 16.00 12.58
CA ASP A 151 -11.93 15.99 14.05
C ASP A 151 -11.60 14.62 14.67
N ALA A 152 -10.74 13.82 14.01
CA ALA A 152 -10.39 12.48 14.43
C ALA A 152 -9.40 12.53 15.62
N SER A 153 -9.93 12.44 16.84
CA SER A 153 -9.14 12.53 18.08
C SER A 153 -8.49 11.21 18.53
N ASN A 154 -8.88 10.09 17.91
CA ASN A 154 -8.42 8.73 18.24
C ASN A 154 -7.30 8.22 17.33
N VAL A 155 -6.73 9.07 16.49
CA VAL A 155 -5.61 8.75 15.60
C VAL A 155 -4.43 9.68 15.84
N HIS A 156 -3.22 9.12 15.78
CA HIS A 156 -1.96 9.84 15.92
C HIS A 156 -0.96 9.39 14.85
N PHE A 157 -0.18 10.34 14.30
CA PHE A 157 0.81 10.06 13.27
C PHE A 157 2.18 10.57 13.68
N GLU A 158 3.22 9.74 13.51
CA GLU A 158 4.60 10.08 13.84
C GLU A 158 5.56 9.75 12.69
N VAL A 159 6.56 10.61 12.50
CA VAL A 159 7.70 10.30 11.64
C VAL A 159 8.61 9.33 12.38
N LYS A 160 8.74 8.10 11.85
CA LYS A 160 9.47 7.03 12.53
C LYS A 160 10.03 6.00 11.56
N ASP A 161 11.26 5.53 11.79
CA ASP A 161 11.85 4.40 11.08
C ASP A 161 11.21 3.10 11.56
N ALA A 162 10.49 2.44 10.65
CA ALA A 162 9.81 1.17 10.91
C ALA A 162 10.76 0.02 11.32
N ALA A 163 12.02 0.08 10.90
CA ALA A 163 13.03 -0.90 11.29
C ALA A 163 13.47 -0.78 12.77
N ALA A 164 13.04 0.29 13.49
CA ALA A 164 13.41 0.57 14.87
C ALA A 164 12.21 1.15 15.66
N LEU A 165 11.06 0.49 15.61
CA LEU A 165 9.83 0.96 16.26
C LEU A 165 9.99 1.14 17.79
N GLY A 166 10.73 0.24 18.47
CA GLY A 166 10.94 0.31 19.91
C GLY A 166 9.70 -0.03 20.73
N GLU A 167 8.63 -0.48 20.10
CA GLU A 167 7.37 -0.88 20.73
C GLU A 167 7.43 -2.36 21.14
N LYS A 168 6.72 -2.74 22.18
CA LYS A 168 6.67 -4.13 22.62
C LYS A 168 5.26 -4.49 23.11
N GLU A 169 4.68 -5.55 22.53
CA GLU A 169 3.39 -6.16 22.91
C GLU A 169 2.30 -5.10 23.22
N ARG A 170 2.17 -4.14 22.33
CA ARG A 170 1.30 -2.96 22.54
C ARG A 170 0.04 -3.01 21.71
N TYR A 171 0.09 -3.57 20.48
CA TYR A 171 -0.99 -3.47 19.51
C TYR A 171 -1.72 -4.79 19.35
N ASP A 172 -3.05 -4.69 19.23
CA ASP A 172 -3.95 -5.82 18.94
C ASP A 172 -4.03 -6.11 17.45
N LEU A 173 -3.88 -5.04 16.63
CA LEU A 173 -3.81 -5.11 15.19
C LEU A 173 -2.64 -4.26 14.70
N ILE A 174 -1.86 -4.84 13.79
CA ILE A 174 -0.88 -4.08 13.01
C ILE A 174 -1.22 -4.26 11.54
N THR A 175 -1.18 -3.19 10.76
CA THR A 175 -1.41 -3.21 9.32
C THR A 175 -0.21 -2.71 8.55
N THR A 176 -0.02 -3.22 7.34
CA THR A 176 0.82 -2.63 6.29
C THR A 176 0.12 -2.79 4.95
N PHE A 177 0.11 -1.74 4.14
CA PHE A 177 -0.48 -1.74 2.81
C PHE A 177 0.60 -1.31 1.81
N ASP A 178 1.08 -2.25 1.00
CA ASP A 178 2.14 -2.06 0.00
C ASP A 178 3.41 -1.39 0.56
N ALA A 179 3.81 -1.72 1.78
CA ALA A 179 4.84 -0.98 2.49
C ALA A 179 6.10 -1.79 2.84
N ILE A 180 6.09 -3.12 2.69
CA ILE A 180 7.23 -3.97 3.11
C ILE A 180 8.26 -4.13 1.98
N HIS A 181 7.80 -4.31 0.76
CA HIS A 181 8.66 -4.63 -0.39
C HIS A 181 9.60 -3.49 -0.83
N ASP A 182 9.33 -2.26 -0.44
CA ASP A 182 10.16 -1.09 -0.77
C ASP A 182 11.07 -0.64 0.39
N GLN A 183 10.96 -1.28 1.57
CA GLN A 183 11.79 -0.98 2.72
C GLN A 183 13.29 -1.25 2.44
N ALA A 184 14.15 -0.40 2.99
CA ALA A 184 15.58 -0.66 2.94
C ALA A 184 15.98 -1.90 3.73
N ARG A 185 15.33 -2.15 4.87
CA ARG A 185 15.61 -3.25 5.80
C ARG A 185 14.35 -4.03 6.17
N PRO A 186 13.70 -4.72 5.21
CA PRO A 186 12.38 -5.33 5.39
C PRO A 186 12.38 -6.37 6.53
N ALA A 187 13.43 -7.18 6.66
CA ALA A 187 13.56 -8.13 7.75
C ALA A 187 13.61 -7.46 9.15
N ALA A 188 14.21 -6.27 9.27
CA ALA A 188 14.22 -5.52 10.52
C ALA A 188 12.83 -4.91 10.82
N VAL A 189 12.12 -4.44 9.79
CA VAL A 189 10.75 -3.95 9.91
C VAL A 189 9.83 -5.05 10.41
N LEU A 190 9.85 -6.22 9.78
CA LEU A 190 9.02 -7.37 10.19
C LEU A 190 9.30 -7.81 11.63
N ARG A 191 10.58 -7.84 12.06
CA ARG A 191 10.93 -8.12 13.46
C ARG A 191 10.41 -7.04 14.41
N SER A 192 10.46 -5.77 14.04
CA SER A 192 9.90 -4.68 14.84
C SER A 192 8.37 -4.80 14.97
N ILE A 193 7.68 -5.18 13.91
CA ILE A 193 6.24 -5.48 13.91
C ILE A 193 5.94 -6.66 14.84
N ALA A 194 6.69 -7.77 14.73
CA ALA A 194 6.53 -8.93 15.60
C ALA A 194 6.72 -8.59 17.09
N ALA A 195 7.70 -7.75 17.41
CA ALA A 195 7.93 -7.29 18.77
C ALA A 195 6.80 -6.39 19.31
N ALA A 196 6.23 -5.53 18.45
CA ALA A 196 5.18 -4.59 18.79
C ALA A 196 3.79 -5.23 18.94
N LEU A 197 3.54 -6.34 18.24
CA LEU A 197 2.28 -7.07 18.29
C LEU A 197 2.10 -7.79 19.63
N ARG A 198 0.88 -7.77 20.19
CA ARG A 198 0.50 -8.59 21.34
C ARG A 198 0.49 -10.07 20.98
N GLU A 199 0.50 -10.95 21.99
CA GLU A 199 0.53 -12.41 21.81
C GLU A 199 -0.71 -12.91 21.04
N ASP A 200 -1.88 -12.35 21.33
CA ASP A 200 -3.17 -12.63 20.68
C ASP A 200 -3.52 -11.62 19.57
N GLY A 201 -2.55 -10.80 19.17
CA GLY A 201 -2.69 -9.80 18.14
C GLY A 201 -2.64 -10.40 16.73
N VAL A 202 -3.08 -9.61 15.76
CA VAL A 202 -3.03 -9.95 14.33
C VAL A 202 -2.22 -8.91 13.57
N TYR A 203 -1.31 -9.38 12.74
CA TYR A 203 -0.67 -8.57 11.71
C TYR A 203 -1.36 -8.85 10.36
N LEU A 204 -2.02 -7.85 9.81
CA LEU A 204 -2.68 -7.88 8.51
C LEU A 204 -1.80 -7.14 7.50
N MET A 205 -1.09 -7.89 6.68
CA MET A 205 -0.27 -7.35 5.61
C MET A 205 -0.99 -7.49 4.28
N GLN A 206 -1.08 -6.41 3.51
CA GLN A 206 -1.38 -6.46 2.09
C GLN A 206 -0.11 -6.14 1.35
N ASP A 207 0.20 -6.92 0.32
CA ASP A 207 1.32 -6.69 -0.57
C ASP A 207 1.01 -7.30 -1.95
N ILE A 208 1.82 -6.99 -2.95
CA ILE A 208 1.55 -7.35 -4.32
C ILE A 208 1.46 -8.87 -4.52
N ALA A 209 0.41 -9.32 -5.20
CA ALA A 209 0.22 -10.70 -5.59
C ALA A 209 1.20 -11.10 -6.70
N GLY A 210 1.89 -12.21 -6.51
CA GLY A 210 2.81 -12.77 -7.47
C GLY A 210 3.71 -13.82 -6.85
N SER A 211 4.40 -14.58 -7.68
CA SER A 211 5.40 -15.54 -7.24
C SER A 211 6.78 -14.89 -7.15
N SER A 212 7.61 -15.36 -6.22
CA SER A 212 9.04 -15.03 -6.17
C SER A 212 9.82 -15.57 -7.38
N HIS A 213 9.20 -16.42 -8.19
CA HIS A 213 9.80 -17.05 -9.37
C HIS A 213 9.27 -16.41 -10.65
N LEU A 214 10.16 -15.76 -11.42
CA LEU A 214 9.81 -15.05 -12.65
C LEU A 214 8.95 -15.88 -13.62
N HIS A 215 9.26 -17.17 -13.79
CA HIS A 215 8.56 -18.03 -14.75
C HIS A 215 7.08 -18.25 -14.39
N ASP A 216 6.71 -18.19 -13.12
CA ASP A 216 5.34 -18.34 -12.65
C ASP A 216 4.51 -17.07 -12.89
N ASN A 217 5.18 -15.93 -13.06
CA ASN A 217 4.56 -14.64 -13.35
C ASN A 217 4.39 -14.35 -14.87
N MET A 218 4.80 -15.26 -15.76
CA MET A 218 4.76 -15.03 -17.22
C MET A 218 3.35 -14.76 -17.74
N ASN A 219 2.33 -15.26 -17.08
CA ASN A 219 0.91 -15.06 -17.46
C ASN A 219 0.19 -14.13 -16.48
N HIS A 220 0.91 -13.45 -15.58
CA HIS A 220 0.29 -12.50 -14.66
C HIS A 220 -0.30 -11.32 -15.44
N PRO A 221 -1.59 -10.95 -15.26
CA PRO A 221 -2.28 -9.97 -16.11
C PRO A 221 -1.64 -8.58 -16.07
N LEU A 222 -1.05 -8.20 -14.93
CA LEU A 222 -0.31 -6.96 -14.73
C LEU A 222 1.21 -7.15 -14.70
N GLY A 223 1.74 -8.33 -15.00
CA GLY A 223 3.16 -8.66 -14.80
C GLY A 223 4.11 -7.61 -15.36
N THR A 224 3.91 -7.20 -16.64
CA THR A 224 4.77 -6.17 -17.26
C THR A 224 4.71 -4.83 -16.50
N PHE A 225 3.53 -4.40 -16.06
CA PHE A 225 3.36 -3.17 -15.28
C PHE A 225 4.05 -3.29 -13.93
N MET A 226 3.82 -4.38 -13.19
CA MET A 226 4.39 -4.60 -11.85
C MET A 226 5.92 -4.67 -11.87
N TYR A 227 6.52 -5.38 -12.83
CA TYR A 227 7.98 -5.39 -12.99
C TYR A 227 8.55 -4.03 -13.38
N THR A 228 7.79 -3.23 -14.14
CA THR A 228 8.19 -1.86 -14.46
C THR A 228 8.17 -0.98 -13.21
N VAL A 229 7.10 -1.00 -12.43
CA VAL A 229 6.99 -0.28 -11.15
C VAL A 229 8.08 -0.74 -10.18
N SER A 230 8.29 -2.06 -10.06
CA SER A 230 9.36 -2.63 -9.24
C SER A 230 10.73 -2.03 -9.56
N THR A 231 11.10 -2.04 -10.83
CA THR A 231 12.41 -1.56 -11.29
C THR A 231 12.55 -0.04 -11.14
N MET A 232 11.52 0.71 -11.51
CA MET A 232 11.57 2.17 -11.60
C MET A 232 11.20 2.88 -10.30
N HIS A 233 10.63 2.17 -9.31
CA HIS A 233 10.28 2.75 -8.01
C HIS A 233 10.73 1.86 -6.85
N CYS A 234 10.01 0.80 -6.51
CA CYS A 234 10.14 0.08 -5.24
C CYS A 234 11.56 -0.44 -4.97
N MET A 235 12.15 -1.10 -5.96
CA MET A 235 13.53 -1.61 -5.87
C MET A 235 14.54 -0.47 -5.75
N THR A 236 14.40 0.56 -6.59
CA THR A 236 15.37 1.65 -6.66
C THR A 236 15.37 2.54 -5.42
N VAL A 237 14.21 2.80 -4.80
CA VAL A 237 14.15 3.60 -3.56
C VAL A 237 14.75 2.86 -2.36
N SER A 238 14.57 1.55 -2.30
CA SER A 238 15.26 0.68 -1.32
C SER A 238 16.78 0.73 -1.52
N LEU A 239 17.25 0.51 -2.74
CA LEU A 239 18.68 0.54 -3.09
C LEU A 239 19.33 1.91 -2.86
N ALA A 240 18.59 3.02 -3.07
CA ALA A 240 19.09 4.37 -2.78
C ALA A 240 19.39 4.59 -1.29
N GLN A 241 18.76 3.83 -0.42
CA GLN A 241 19.00 3.84 1.03
C GLN A 241 20.02 2.77 1.47
N GLY A 242 20.70 2.11 0.53
CA GLY A 242 21.60 0.99 0.81
C GLY A 242 20.84 -0.28 1.26
N GLY A 243 19.60 -0.40 0.84
CA GLY A 243 18.71 -1.48 1.23
C GLY A 243 18.80 -2.73 0.35
N GLU A 244 17.93 -3.70 0.63
CA GLU A 244 17.93 -5.05 0.02
C GLU A 244 17.36 -5.04 -1.40
N GLY A 245 16.49 -4.07 -1.76
CA GLY A 245 15.92 -3.93 -3.10
C GLY A 245 14.99 -5.08 -3.48
N LEU A 246 14.11 -5.52 -2.59
CA LEU A 246 13.14 -6.59 -2.89
C LEU A 246 12.28 -6.24 -4.09
N GLY A 247 11.67 -5.05 -4.06
CA GLY A 247 10.78 -4.56 -5.11
C GLY A 247 9.41 -5.22 -5.12
N THR A 248 8.51 -4.66 -5.90
CA THR A 248 7.09 -5.04 -6.01
C THR A 248 6.87 -6.54 -6.21
N MET A 249 7.72 -7.19 -7.01
CA MET A 249 7.57 -8.62 -7.36
C MET A 249 8.44 -9.55 -6.51
N TRP A 250 8.57 -9.26 -5.21
CA TRP A 250 9.29 -10.15 -4.26
C TRP A 250 8.57 -11.48 -4.02
N GLY A 251 7.25 -11.50 -4.21
CA GLY A 251 6.42 -12.70 -4.29
C GLY A 251 6.01 -13.29 -2.95
N GLU A 252 4.94 -14.08 -3.00
CA GLU A 252 4.30 -14.67 -1.81
C GLU A 252 5.23 -15.60 -1.05
N GLU A 253 6.04 -16.40 -1.74
CA GLU A 253 6.94 -17.36 -1.12
C GLU A 253 8.01 -16.64 -0.29
N LYS A 254 8.58 -15.56 -0.83
CA LYS A 254 9.58 -14.75 -0.11
C LYS A 254 8.95 -13.98 1.03
N ALA A 255 7.75 -13.45 0.84
CA ALA A 255 7.00 -12.75 1.87
C ALA A 255 6.70 -13.70 3.06
N GLU A 256 6.20 -14.90 2.80
CA GLU A 256 5.91 -15.90 3.82
C GLU A 256 7.19 -16.34 4.57
N GLU A 257 8.29 -16.59 3.83
CA GLU A 257 9.60 -16.92 4.43
C GLU A 257 10.05 -15.83 5.41
N MET A 258 10.06 -14.56 4.97
CA MET A 258 10.54 -13.44 5.78
C MET A 258 9.65 -13.17 7.00
N VAL A 259 8.35 -13.34 6.87
CA VAL A 259 7.40 -13.22 7.98
C VAL A 259 7.68 -14.29 9.03
N LYS A 260 7.87 -15.56 8.62
CA LYS A 260 8.24 -16.66 9.54
C LYS A 260 9.60 -16.41 10.21
N GLU A 261 10.60 -15.95 9.47
CA GLU A 261 11.93 -15.61 10.01
C GLU A 261 11.88 -14.45 11.01
N ALA A 262 10.89 -13.55 10.89
CA ALA A 262 10.66 -12.47 11.84
C ALA A 262 10.10 -12.93 13.21
N GLY A 263 9.68 -14.21 13.31
CA GLY A 263 9.20 -14.82 14.55
C GLY A 263 7.70 -15.04 14.62
N PHE A 264 6.99 -14.95 13.49
CA PHE A 264 5.58 -15.32 13.42
C PHE A 264 5.40 -16.83 13.18
N GLY A 265 4.45 -17.45 13.87
CA GLY A 265 4.22 -18.89 13.80
C GLY A 265 3.11 -19.30 12.84
N GLN A 266 2.19 -18.38 12.53
CA GLN A 266 1.04 -18.65 11.67
C GLN A 266 0.95 -17.60 10.57
N VAL A 267 0.84 -18.05 9.32
CA VAL A 267 0.64 -17.21 8.14
C VAL A 267 -0.45 -17.85 7.29
N GLU A 268 -1.52 -17.13 7.03
CA GLU A 268 -2.57 -17.50 6.09
C GLU A 268 -2.60 -16.47 4.97
N ILE A 269 -2.45 -16.90 3.71
CA ILE A 269 -2.51 -16.01 2.55
C ILE A 269 -3.91 -16.11 1.94
N LYS A 270 -4.55 -14.96 1.70
CA LYS A 270 -5.87 -14.84 1.07
C LYS A 270 -5.83 -13.93 -0.14
N HIS A 271 -6.74 -14.21 -1.07
CA HIS A 271 -6.96 -13.40 -2.26
C HIS A 271 -8.42 -12.98 -2.31
N LEU A 272 -8.67 -11.74 -2.74
CA LEU A 272 -10.01 -11.22 -2.93
C LEU A 272 -10.40 -11.32 -4.41
N PRO A 273 -11.61 -11.78 -4.75
CA PRO A 273 -12.00 -12.01 -6.15
C PRO A 273 -11.96 -10.76 -7.05
N HIS A 274 -12.09 -9.58 -6.45
CA HIS A 274 -12.04 -8.30 -7.16
C HIS A 274 -10.64 -7.68 -7.20
N ASP A 275 -9.69 -8.24 -6.44
CA ASP A 275 -8.33 -7.72 -6.33
C ASP A 275 -7.32 -8.78 -6.77
N PHE A 276 -6.97 -8.71 -8.05
CA PHE A 276 -5.95 -9.59 -8.65
C PHE A 276 -4.53 -9.00 -8.55
N GLN A 277 -4.41 -7.82 -7.93
CA GLN A 277 -3.14 -7.12 -7.76
C GLN A 277 -2.47 -7.48 -6.44
N ASN A 278 -3.26 -7.79 -5.39
CA ASN A 278 -2.75 -7.92 -4.03
C ASN A 278 -3.06 -9.26 -3.40
N SER A 279 -2.16 -9.70 -2.54
CA SER A 279 -2.30 -10.79 -1.60
C SER A 279 -2.42 -10.27 -0.19
N TYR A 280 -3.23 -10.92 0.63
CA TYR A 280 -3.52 -10.54 2.00
C TYR A 280 -3.02 -11.60 2.95
N TYR A 281 -2.13 -11.22 3.85
CA TYR A 281 -1.50 -12.13 4.81
C TYR A 281 -2.10 -11.88 6.19
N ILE A 282 -2.76 -12.89 6.75
CA ILE A 282 -3.22 -12.90 8.12
C ILE A 282 -2.16 -13.64 8.94
N VAL A 283 -1.48 -12.87 9.78
CA VAL A 283 -0.26 -13.31 10.46
C VAL A 283 -0.45 -13.22 11.97
N MET A 284 -0.07 -14.26 12.69
CA MET A 284 -0.16 -14.32 14.16
C MET A 284 1.14 -14.90 14.74
N LYS A 285 1.40 -14.55 16.00
CA LYS A 285 2.41 -15.25 16.79
C LYS A 285 1.95 -16.70 16.99
N GLY A 286 2.89 -17.62 17.13
CA GLY A 286 2.61 -19.04 17.29
C GLY A 286 2.35 -19.47 18.72
#